data_48b7fa72cfa9fa32e36a7179637668b7
#
_entry.id   48b7fa72cfa9fa32e36a7179637668b7
#
_cell.length_a   1.000
_cell.length_b   1.000
_cell.length_c   1.000
_cell.angle_alpha   90.00
_cell.angle_beta   90.00
_cell.angle_gamma   90.00
#
_symmetry.space_group_name_H-M   'P 1'
#
loop_
_entity.id
_entity.type
_entity.pdbx_description
1 polymer ?
#
loop_
_entity_poly.entity_id
_entity_poly.type
_entity_poly.pdbx_seq_one_letter_code
_entity_poly.pdbx_strand_id
1 'polypeptide(L)'
;QRQMCIRDRMASMLNAAEFREIKDISGDIVKVPAKIEKIATLWYANNQIVLMLGGADKIVATTDLIKNNKWFAHVYPRISSIPNGVNGKSLQAEEIVKLNPDIVIAADKNNKEELVKNGFTVLYPSFTNHADMKKSVSIMAEVIGGDAPKIAKKFNEYFDGNLKRVLSKTDKIAASDRPKVLHIADGKNLLKVDGTNTIIDEWIRVAGGQNAVSKAGNMLEINAEEIIKINPDVIIIGRAKAPEILKKLYEDQVYAGTNAVKNKKVYVNPAGVFSWDRYGAEGALQILWAAKTLHPELFKDVDIAAETKKFYKEFLHYDLSDKEIGYILNGLDPEGK
;
A
#
# COMPACT_ATOMS: atom_id res chain seq x y z
N GLN A 1 38.44 -46.05 -22.81
CA GLN A 1 37.64 -46.03 -21.55
C GLN A 1 37.91 -44.81 -20.63
N ARG A 2 39.03 -44.11 -20.71
CA ARG A 2 39.33 -42.93 -19.85
C ARG A 2 38.80 -41.59 -20.35
N GLN A 3 38.38 -41.46 -21.60
CA GLN A 3 37.83 -40.21 -22.13
C GLN A 3 36.31 -40.04 -21.94
N MET A 4 35.59 -41.11 -21.62
CA MET A 4 34.14 -41.09 -21.40
C MET A 4 33.74 -40.57 -20.00
N CYS A 5 34.63 -40.79 -18.97
CA CYS A 5 34.35 -40.35 -17.58
C CYS A 5 34.55 -38.83 -17.35
N ILE A 6 35.25 -38.10 -18.24
CA ILE A 6 35.49 -36.66 -18.08
C ILE A 6 34.34 -35.86 -18.66
N ARG A 7 33.64 -36.35 -19.67
CA ARG A 7 32.47 -35.69 -20.29
C ARG A 7 31.23 -35.74 -19.39
N ASP A 8 31.04 -36.83 -18.65
CA ASP A 8 29.91 -36.93 -17.71
C ASP A 8 30.10 -36.12 -16.42
N ARG A 9 31.34 -35.81 -16.02
CA ARG A 9 31.61 -34.95 -14.88
C ARG A 9 31.50 -33.46 -15.21
N MET A 10 31.66 -33.05 -16.46
CA MET A 10 31.43 -31.65 -16.88
C MET A 10 29.94 -31.34 -17.17
N ALA A 11 29.14 -32.35 -17.51
CA ALA A 11 27.68 -32.17 -17.68
C ALA A 11 26.93 -32.06 -16.34
N SER A 12 27.48 -32.51 -15.23
CA SER A 12 26.87 -32.43 -13.89
C SER A 12 27.23 -31.13 -13.12
N MET A 13 28.06 -30.23 -13.70
CA MET A 13 28.34 -28.91 -13.13
C MET A 13 27.48 -27.79 -13.71
N LEU A 14 26.57 -28.08 -14.64
CA LEU A 14 25.62 -27.12 -15.17
C LEU A 14 24.29 -27.31 -14.41
N ASN A 15 23.97 -26.31 -13.57
CA ASN A 15 22.69 -26.05 -12.93
C ASN A 15 22.35 -26.83 -11.63
N ALA A 16 23.16 -26.71 -10.59
CA ALA A 16 22.57 -26.55 -9.27
C ALA A 16 22.10 -25.07 -9.21
N ALA A 17 20.82 -24.82 -9.40
CA ALA A 17 20.27 -23.50 -9.13
C ALA A 17 20.65 -23.15 -7.69
N GLU A 18 21.49 -22.15 -7.50
CA GLU A 18 21.80 -21.68 -6.15
C GLU A 18 20.51 -21.17 -5.55
N PHE A 19 20.14 -21.69 -4.39
CA PHE A 19 19.01 -21.22 -3.61
C PHE A 19 19.52 -20.48 -2.38
N ARG A 20 18.74 -19.53 -1.92
CA ARG A 20 18.94 -18.84 -0.65
C ARG A 20 17.68 -18.96 0.19
N GLU A 21 17.83 -18.96 1.49
CA GLU A 21 16.71 -19.05 2.43
C GLU A 21 16.32 -17.64 2.89
N ILE A 22 15.06 -17.31 2.74
CA ILE A 22 14.48 -16.05 3.20
C ILE A 22 13.37 -16.37 4.19
N LYS A 23 13.42 -15.74 5.35
CA LYS A 23 12.36 -15.82 6.34
C LYS A 23 11.28 -14.80 5.99
N ASP A 24 10.07 -15.25 5.68
CA ASP A 24 8.94 -14.37 5.41
C ASP A 24 8.38 -13.74 6.71
N ILE A 25 7.39 -12.87 6.56
CA ILE A 25 6.84 -12.14 7.72
C ILE A 25 6.04 -13.03 8.67
N SER A 26 5.54 -14.19 8.20
CA SER A 26 4.90 -15.20 9.06
C SER A 26 5.91 -16.05 9.82
N GLY A 27 7.19 -15.95 9.48
CA GLY A 27 8.27 -16.71 10.08
C GLY A 27 8.66 -17.99 9.32
N ASP A 28 8.00 -18.26 8.20
CA ASP A 28 8.29 -19.41 7.34
C ASP A 28 9.58 -19.20 6.56
N ILE A 29 10.38 -20.27 6.41
CA ILE A 29 11.58 -20.26 5.59
C ILE A 29 11.21 -20.61 4.16
N VAL A 30 11.44 -19.68 3.25
CA VAL A 30 11.19 -19.81 1.82
C VAL A 30 12.52 -19.99 1.09
N LYS A 31 12.68 -21.11 0.37
CA LYS A 31 13.83 -21.32 -0.52
C LYS A 31 13.57 -20.62 -1.85
N VAL A 32 14.28 -19.53 -2.08
CA VAL A 32 14.15 -18.73 -3.30
C VAL A 32 15.38 -18.92 -4.20
N PRO A 33 15.23 -18.91 -5.54
CA PRO A 33 16.38 -18.91 -6.45
C PRO A 33 17.34 -17.76 -6.14
N ALA A 34 18.63 -17.97 -6.29
CA ALA A 34 19.63 -16.92 -6.07
C ALA A 34 19.39 -15.69 -6.97
N LYS A 35 18.95 -15.94 -8.22
CA LYS A 35 18.55 -14.90 -9.17
C LYS A 35 17.06 -14.95 -9.42
N ILE A 36 16.38 -13.82 -9.23
CA ILE A 36 14.96 -13.65 -9.52
C ILE A 36 14.83 -12.78 -10.77
N GLU A 37 14.19 -13.30 -11.82
CA GLU A 37 13.91 -12.61 -13.08
C GLU A 37 12.41 -12.45 -13.35
N LYS A 38 11.59 -13.36 -12.80
CA LYS A 38 10.14 -13.38 -13.01
C LYS A 38 9.40 -13.40 -11.67
N ILE A 39 8.62 -12.37 -11.43
CA ILE A 39 7.82 -12.20 -10.21
C ILE A 39 6.33 -12.18 -10.58
N ALA A 40 5.54 -13.08 -9.99
CA ALA A 40 4.09 -12.95 -9.99
C ALA A 40 3.67 -12.23 -8.69
N THR A 41 3.12 -11.02 -8.79
CA THR A 41 2.69 -10.25 -7.63
C THR A 41 1.17 -10.19 -7.55
N LEU A 42 0.58 -10.91 -6.59
CA LEU A 42 -0.84 -11.19 -6.48
C LEU A 42 -1.56 -10.32 -5.44
N TRP A 43 -0.85 -9.38 -4.86
CA TRP A 43 -1.44 -8.36 -4.01
C TRP A 43 -1.12 -6.97 -4.54
N TYR A 44 -2.14 -6.14 -4.70
CA TYR A 44 -1.98 -4.80 -5.27
C TYR A 44 -0.97 -3.92 -4.53
N ALA A 45 -0.88 -3.99 -3.18
CA ALA A 45 0.11 -3.26 -2.40
C ALA A 45 1.55 -3.66 -2.76
N ASN A 46 1.80 -4.95 -2.97
CA ASN A 46 3.12 -5.45 -3.31
C ASN A 46 3.59 -5.01 -4.70
N ASN A 47 2.67 -4.78 -5.65
CA ASN A 47 3.05 -4.23 -6.96
C ASN A 47 3.74 -2.87 -6.83
N GLN A 48 3.22 -2.00 -5.96
CA GLN A 48 3.85 -0.71 -5.68
C GLN A 48 5.21 -0.87 -5.01
N ILE A 49 5.33 -1.79 -4.05
CA ILE A 49 6.60 -2.05 -3.37
C ILE A 49 7.64 -2.61 -4.36
N VAL A 50 7.25 -3.54 -5.24
CA VAL A 50 8.13 -4.07 -6.29
C VAL A 50 8.57 -2.96 -7.25
N LEU A 51 7.64 -2.06 -7.65
CA LEU A 51 7.96 -0.88 -8.47
C LEU A 51 8.99 0.01 -7.75
N MET A 52 8.73 0.38 -6.52
CA MET A 52 9.60 1.22 -5.69
C MET A 52 11.01 0.63 -5.54
N LEU A 53 11.11 -0.69 -5.40
CA LEU A 53 12.37 -1.41 -5.23
C LEU A 53 13.14 -1.64 -6.54
N GLY A 54 12.65 -1.12 -7.67
CA GLY A 54 13.29 -1.27 -8.97
C GLY A 54 13.08 -2.65 -9.62
N GLY A 55 12.11 -3.43 -9.11
CA GLY A 55 11.80 -4.77 -9.62
C GLY A 55 10.67 -4.83 -10.65
N ALA A 56 10.11 -3.69 -11.07
CA ALA A 56 8.92 -3.65 -11.91
C ALA A 56 9.05 -4.42 -13.22
N ASP A 57 10.22 -4.39 -13.87
CA ASP A 57 10.47 -5.10 -15.13
C ASP A 57 10.46 -6.63 -14.98
N LYS A 58 10.59 -7.13 -13.77
CA LYS A 58 10.50 -8.55 -13.44
C LYS A 58 9.06 -9.04 -13.25
N ILE A 59 8.07 -8.14 -13.19
CA ILE A 59 6.66 -8.52 -12.99
C ILE A 59 6.14 -9.21 -14.25
N VAL A 60 5.71 -10.48 -14.11
CA VAL A 60 5.13 -11.29 -15.18
C VAL A 60 3.64 -11.57 -14.97
N ALA A 61 3.14 -11.44 -13.73
CA ALA A 61 1.72 -11.49 -13.42
C ALA A 61 1.37 -10.45 -12.34
N THR A 62 0.20 -9.85 -12.45
CA THR A 62 -0.29 -8.80 -11.55
C THR A 62 -1.77 -9.01 -11.21
N THR A 63 -2.44 -8.00 -10.67
CA THR A 63 -3.87 -8.02 -10.36
C THR A 63 -4.64 -7.07 -11.25
N ASP A 64 -5.91 -7.37 -11.52
CA ASP A 64 -6.82 -6.51 -12.27
C ASP A 64 -6.95 -5.11 -11.62
N LEU A 65 -6.92 -5.01 -10.29
CA LEU A 65 -6.98 -3.73 -9.57
C LEU A 65 -5.81 -2.82 -9.92
N ILE A 66 -4.59 -3.37 -10.05
CA ILE A 66 -3.41 -2.57 -10.41
C ILE A 66 -3.44 -2.19 -11.88
N LYS A 67 -3.84 -3.10 -12.78
CA LYS A 67 -3.98 -2.76 -14.20
C LYS A 67 -4.98 -1.65 -14.45
N ASN A 68 -6.05 -1.60 -13.64
CA ASN A 68 -7.09 -0.59 -13.73
C ASN A 68 -6.77 0.69 -12.94
N ASN A 69 -5.66 0.72 -12.18
CA ASN A 69 -5.20 1.93 -11.52
C ASN A 69 -4.52 2.84 -12.54
N LYS A 70 -5.18 3.95 -12.87
CA LYS A 70 -4.69 4.90 -13.87
C LYS A 70 -3.37 5.54 -13.49
N TRP A 71 -3.14 5.85 -12.20
CA TRP A 71 -1.86 6.38 -11.73
C TRP A 71 -0.73 5.36 -11.85
N PHE A 72 -1.00 4.09 -11.52
CA PHE A 72 0.01 3.06 -11.69
C PHE A 72 0.40 2.91 -13.16
N ALA A 73 -0.60 2.84 -14.06
CA ALA A 73 -0.37 2.76 -15.49
C ALA A 73 0.30 4.02 -16.07
N HIS A 74 0.06 5.19 -15.49
CA HIS A 74 0.68 6.44 -15.88
C HIS A 74 2.18 6.47 -15.51
N VAL A 75 2.53 6.04 -14.30
CA VAL A 75 3.92 5.96 -13.82
C VAL A 75 4.68 4.78 -14.44
N TYR A 76 4.00 3.66 -14.63
CA TYR A 76 4.58 2.44 -15.20
C TYR A 76 3.66 1.82 -16.28
N PRO A 77 3.70 2.32 -17.53
CA PRO A 77 2.76 1.95 -18.60
C PRO A 77 2.76 0.46 -18.95
N ARG A 78 3.90 -0.23 -18.81
CA ARG A 78 4.01 -1.67 -19.10
C ARG A 78 3.04 -2.52 -18.30
N ILE A 79 2.58 -2.05 -17.12
CA ILE A 79 1.65 -2.83 -16.27
C ILE A 79 0.37 -3.22 -17.00
N SER A 80 -0.10 -2.38 -17.93
CA SER A 80 -1.33 -2.62 -18.69
C SER A 80 -1.25 -3.87 -19.59
N SER A 81 -0.04 -4.28 -20.01
CA SER A 81 0.18 -5.47 -20.85
C SER A 81 0.45 -6.75 -20.04
N ILE A 82 0.67 -6.65 -18.74
CA ILE A 82 1.00 -7.80 -17.91
C ILE A 82 -0.26 -8.63 -17.62
N PRO A 83 -0.21 -9.99 -17.77
CA PRO A 83 -1.34 -10.87 -17.46
C PRO A 83 -1.84 -10.73 -16.01
N ASN A 84 -3.13 -11.00 -15.80
CA ASN A 84 -3.70 -11.06 -14.46
C ASN A 84 -3.43 -12.42 -13.82
N GLY A 85 -2.75 -12.44 -12.68
CA GLY A 85 -2.67 -13.62 -11.82
C GLY A 85 -3.85 -13.72 -10.83
N VAL A 86 -4.54 -12.59 -10.61
CA VAL A 86 -5.78 -12.51 -9.83
C VAL A 86 -6.76 -11.57 -10.51
N ASN A 87 -8.01 -12.00 -10.64
CA ASN A 87 -9.16 -11.21 -11.10
C ASN A 87 -10.17 -11.09 -9.96
N GLY A 88 -10.34 -9.90 -9.40
CA GLY A 88 -11.13 -9.68 -8.21
C GLY A 88 -10.61 -10.50 -7.02
N LYS A 89 -11.29 -11.60 -6.69
CA LYS A 89 -10.85 -12.57 -5.66
C LYS A 89 -10.41 -13.91 -6.24
N SER A 90 -10.51 -14.10 -7.56
CA SER A 90 -10.24 -15.38 -8.23
C SER A 90 -8.77 -15.49 -8.63
N LEU A 91 -8.08 -16.48 -8.08
CA LEU A 91 -6.72 -16.86 -8.47
C LEU A 91 -6.75 -17.48 -9.89
N GLN A 92 -5.82 -17.06 -10.75
CA GLN A 92 -5.66 -17.55 -12.12
C GLN A 92 -4.47 -18.53 -12.18
N ALA A 93 -4.56 -19.65 -11.44
CA ALA A 93 -3.46 -20.57 -11.26
C ALA A 93 -2.86 -21.12 -12.56
N GLU A 94 -3.71 -21.48 -13.54
CA GLU A 94 -3.26 -21.97 -14.85
C GLU A 94 -2.46 -20.90 -15.64
N GLU A 95 -2.85 -19.63 -15.52
CA GLU A 95 -2.11 -18.55 -16.16
C GLU A 95 -0.75 -18.35 -15.50
N ILE A 96 -0.70 -18.41 -14.18
CA ILE A 96 0.56 -18.31 -13.42
C ILE A 96 1.50 -19.47 -13.78
N VAL A 97 0.98 -20.71 -13.95
CA VAL A 97 1.76 -21.86 -14.42
C VAL A 97 2.42 -21.59 -15.78
N LYS A 98 1.67 -21.07 -16.74
CA LYS A 98 2.20 -20.74 -18.09
C LYS A 98 3.31 -19.69 -18.05
N LEU A 99 3.22 -18.71 -17.13
CA LEU A 99 4.19 -17.64 -16.99
C LEU A 99 5.49 -18.12 -16.32
N ASN A 100 5.43 -19.24 -15.60
CA ASN A 100 6.55 -19.87 -14.92
C ASN A 100 7.39 -18.86 -14.11
N PRO A 101 6.81 -18.19 -13.07
CA PRO A 101 7.54 -17.24 -12.26
C PRO A 101 8.57 -17.93 -11.35
N ASP A 102 9.69 -17.26 -11.08
CA ASP A 102 10.68 -17.70 -10.10
C ASP A 102 10.14 -17.63 -8.67
N ILE A 103 9.22 -16.69 -8.43
CA ILE A 103 8.56 -16.46 -7.15
C ILE A 103 7.17 -15.86 -7.34
N VAL A 104 6.24 -16.29 -6.47
CA VAL A 104 4.91 -15.71 -6.36
C VAL A 104 4.80 -14.96 -5.03
N ILE A 105 4.39 -13.70 -5.08
CA ILE A 105 4.15 -12.85 -3.91
C ILE A 105 2.65 -12.81 -3.64
N ALA A 106 2.19 -13.47 -2.57
CA ALA A 106 0.79 -13.57 -2.19
C ALA A 106 0.56 -12.98 -0.79
N ALA A 107 -0.59 -12.32 -0.58
CA ALA A 107 -0.98 -11.75 0.72
C ALA A 107 -2.26 -12.37 1.30
N ASP A 108 -2.83 -13.35 0.63
CA ASP A 108 -3.93 -14.17 1.10
C ASP A 108 -3.42 -15.57 1.45
N LYS A 109 -3.78 -16.08 2.63
CA LYS A 109 -3.28 -17.39 3.11
C LYS A 109 -3.82 -18.56 2.28
N ASN A 110 -5.07 -18.50 1.85
CA ASN A 110 -5.67 -19.56 1.04
C ASN A 110 -4.97 -19.63 -0.33
N ASN A 111 -4.72 -18.49 -0.95
CA ASN A 111 -3.93 -18.43 -2.19
C ASN A 111 -2.51 -18.94 -1.99
N LYS A 112 -1.85 -18.60 -0.85
CA LYS A 112 -0.51 -19.15 -0.52
C LYS A 112 -0.54 -20.67 -0.49
N GLU A 113 -1.48 -21.26 0.24
CA GLU A 113 -1.59 -22.72 0.38
C GLU A 113 -1.85 -23.41 -0.96
N GLU A 114 -2.75 -22.86 -1.78
CA GLU A 114 -3.05 -23.38 -3.12
C GLU A 114 -1.82 -23.33 -4.03
N LEU A 115 -1.12 -22.19 -4.05
CA LEU A 115 0.07 -22.00 -4.88
C LEU A 115 1.23 -22.94 -4.44
N VAL A 116 1.44 -23.11 -3.14
CA VAL A 116 2.46 -24.06 -2.63
C VAL A 116 2.12 -25.50 -3.03
N LYS A 117 0.85 -25.91 -2.94
CA LYS A 117 0.39 -27.25 -3.41
C LYS A 117 0.65 -27.44 -4.91
N ASN A 118 0.59 -26.38 -5.70
CA ASN A 118 0.90 -26.39 -7.14
C ASN A 118 2.41 -26.27 -7.44
N GLY A 119 3.28 -26.35 -6.43
CA GLY A 119 4.74 -26.38 -6.59
C GLY A 119 5.42 -25.04 -6.76
N PHE A 120 4.71 -23.90 -6.54
CA PHE A 120 5.31 -22.58 -6.61
C PHE A 120 6.13 -22.24 -5.37
N THR A 121 7.21 -21.49 -5.57
CA THR A 121 7.91 -20.76 -4.50
C THR A 121 7.05 -19.54 -4.14
N VAL A 122 6.51 -19.49 -2.92
CA VAL A 122 5.59 -18.44 -2.50
C VAL A 122 6.15 -17.65 -1.33
N LEU A 123 6.26 -16.33 -1.49
CA LEU A 123 6.54 -15.39 -0.41
C LEU A 123 5.24 -14.79 0.12
N TYR A 124 5.12 -14.69 1.44
CA TYR A 124 3.97 -14.10 2.11
C TYR A 124 4.39 -12.84 2.90
N PRO A 125 4.43 -11.64 2.26
CA PRO A 125 4.85 -10.40 2.89
C PRO A 125 3.65 -9.54 3.36
N SER A 126 2.59 -10.17 3.88
CA SER A 126 1.39 -9.46 4.34
C SER A 126 1.66 -8.70 5.64
N PHE A 127 1.10 -7.52 5.78
CA PHE A 127 1.25 -6.67 6.96
C PHE A 127 -0.04 -5.91 7.29
N THR A 128 -0.19 -5.51 8.55
CA THR A 128 -1.35 -4.77 9.06
C THR A 128 -0.96 -3.50 9.82
N ASN A 129 0.34 -3.24 9.97
CA ASN A 129 0.89 -2.08 10.68
C ASN A 129 2.17 -1.58 9.99
N HIS A 130 2.64 -0.41 10.36
CA HIS A 130 3.81 0.23 9.76
C HIS A 130 5.12 -0.52 10.03
N ALA A 131 5.28 -1.11 11.22
CA ALA A 131 6.49 -1.85 11.56
C ALA A 131 6.65 -3.09 10.68
N ASP A 132 5.56 -3.85 10.50
CA ASP A 132 5.57 -5.02 9.64
C ASP A 132 5.63 -4.65 8.15
N MET A 133 5.07 -3.50 7.74
CA MET A 133 5.25 -2.98 6.39
C MET A 133 6.74 -2.75 6.08
N LYS A 134 7.49 -2.11 6.96
CA LYS A 134 8.94 -1.89 6.78
C LYS A 134 9.73 -3.20 6.70
N LYS A 135 9.37 -4.19 7.53
CA LYS A 135 9.95 -5.54 7.44
C LYS A 135 9.63 -6.18 6.09
N SER A 136 8.37 -6.11 5.66
CA SER A 136 7.92 -6.63 4.37
C SER A 136 8.68 -6.01 3.20
N VAL A 137 8.89 -4.69 3.22
CA VAL A 137 9.70 -3.99 2.22
C VAL A 137 11.14 -4.52 2.20
N SER A 138 11.76 -4.74 3.37
CA SER A 138 13.12 -5.29 3.47
C SER A 138 13.21 -6.72 2.95
N ILE A 139 12.24 -7.59 3.31
CA ILE A 139 12.17 -8.97 2.82
C ILE A 139 12.00 -9.01 1.30
N MET A 140 11.11 -8.18 0.76
CA MET A 140 10.92 -8.11 -0.70
C MET A 140 12.17 -7.60 -1.41
N ALA A 141 12.90 -6.68 -0.81
CA ALA A 141 14.15 -6.19 -1.36
C ALA A 141 15.24 -7.28 -1.38
N GLU A 142 15.32 -8.10 -0.35
CA GLU A 142 16.21 -9.28 -0.35
C GLU A 142 15.84 -10.23 -1.49
N VAL A 143 14.56 -10.48 -1.74
CA VAL A 143 14.09 -11.33 -2.85
C VAL A 143 14.49 -10.75 -4.20
N ILE A 144 14.22 -9.46 -4.44
CA ILE A 144 14.49 -8.79 -5.72
C ILE A 144 16.00 -8.73 -6.00
N GLY A 145 16.82 -8.49 -4.97
CA GLY A 145 18.27 -8.40 -5.07
C GLY A 145 18.76 -7.10 -5.73
N GLY A 146 20.04 -7.08 -6.15
CA GLY A 146 20.65 -5.91 -6.77
C GLY A 146 20.68 -4.69 -5.82
N ASP A 147 20.18 -3.55 -6.27
CA ASP A 147 20.12 -2.32 -5.48
C ASP A 147 18.88 -2.22 -4.57
N ALA A 148 17.91 -3.15 -4.67
CA ALA A 148 16.68 -3.13 -3.89
C ALA A 148 16.90 -3.04 -2.37
N PRO A 149 17.88 -3.73 -1.74
CA PRO A 149 18.17 -3.56 -0.31
C PRO A 149 18.58 -2.13 0.09
N LYS A 150 19.31 -1.41 -0.77
CA LYS A 150 19.69 -0.01 -0.53
C LYS A 150 18.46 0.89 -0.61
N ILE A 151 17.58 0.65 -1.60
CA ILE A 151 16.34 1.41 -1.77
C ILE A 151 15.42 1.17 -0.57
N ALA A 152 15.26 -0.08 -0.13
CA ALA A 152 14.46 -0.43 1.04
C ALA A 152 14.96 0.26 2.31
N LYS A 153 16.28 0.27 2.54
CA LYS A 153 16.89 0.98 3.67
C LYS A 153 16.55 2.47 3.62
N LYS A 154 16.73 3.11 2.46
CA LYS A 154 16.44 4.55 2.26
C LYS A 154 14.96 4.86 2.47
N PHE A 155 14.06 4.00 1.98
CA PHE A 155 12.63 4.12 2.22
C PHE A 155 12.27 3.99 3.70
N ASN A 156 12.81 2.99 4.40
CA ASN A 156 12.55 2.79 5.82
C ASN A 156 13.07 3.97 6.65
N GLU A 157 14.24 4.53 6.33
CA GLU A 157 14.78 5.74 6.97
C GLU A 157 13.89 6.96 6.72
N TYR A 158 13.39 7.13 5.49
CA TYR A 158 12.43 8.19 5.15
C TYR A 158 11.12 8.05 5.93
N PHE A 159 10.58 6.83 6.00
CA PHE A 159 9.36 6.54 6.75
C PHE A 159 9.54 6.82 8.25
N ASP A 160 10.64 6.34 8.84
CA ASP A 160 10.96 6.57 10.25
C ASP A 160 11.19 8.05 10.55
N GLY A 161 11.81 8.79 9.63
CA GLY A 161 11.94 10.24 9.71
C GLY A 161 10.60 10.95 9.80
N ASN A 162 9.63 10.55 8.96
CA ASN A 162 8.28 11.10 8.96
C ASN A 162 7.53 10.75 10.26
N LEU A 163 7.62 9.49 10.71
CA LEU A 163 7.05 9.07 12.00
C LEU A 163 7.59 9.91 13.15
N LYS A 164 8.91 10.04 13.24
CA LYS A 164 9.57 10.83 14.29
C LYS A 164 9.15 12.30 14.25
N ARG A 165 9.09 12.91 13.06
CA ARG A 165 8.65 14.29 12.84
C ARG A 165 7.24 14.50 13.37
N VAL A 166 6.31 13.59 13.05
CA VAL A 166 4.91 13.69 13.48
C VAL A 166 4.78 13.42 14.97
N LEU A 167 5.29 12.29 15.48
CA LEU A 167 5.17 11.90 16.88
C LEU A 167 5.80 12.93 17.82
N SER A 168 6.89 13.60 17.43
CA SER A 168 7.52 14.66 18.25
C SER A 168 6.56 15.79 18.64
N LYS A 169 5.50 16.00 17.86
CA LYS A 169 4.45 17.00 18.07
C LYS A 169 3.17 16.38 18.61
N THR A 170 2.70 15.27 18.04
CA THR A 170 1.40 14.66 18.35
C THR A 170 1.38 13.90 19.68
N ASP A 171 2.51 13.38 20.17
CA ASP A 171 2.60 12.73 21.50
C ASP A 171 2.33 13.69 22.66
N LYS A 172 2.44 14.99 22.41
CA LYS A 172 2.17 16.05 23.40
C LYS A 172 0.68 16.42 23.47
N ILE A 173 -0.14 15.91 22.55
CA ILE A 173 -1.59 16.21 22.51
C ILE A 173 -2.29 15.32 23.53
N ALA A 174 -2.97 15.95 24.50
CA ALA A 174 -3.75 15.23 25.49
C ALA A 174 -4.86 14.39 24.82
N ALA A 175 -5.21 13.26 25.41
CA ALA A 175 -6.24 12.37 24.84
C ALA A 175 -7.59 13.07 24.60
N SER A 176 -7.97 14.01 25.49
CA SER A 176 -9.17 14.83 25.35
C SER A 176 -9.18 15.77 24.16
N ASP A 177 -7.98 16.16 23.66
CA ASP A 177 -7.81 17.16 22.61
C ASP A 177 -7.61 16.50 21.23
N ARG A 178 -7.58 15.16 21.19
CA ARG A 178 -7.49 14.40 19.95
C ARG A 178 -8.83 14.35 19.25
N PRO A 179 -8.96 14.85 18.00
CA PRO A 179 -10.23 14.82 17.28
C PRO A 179 -10.66 13.37 16.98
N LYS A 180 -11.95 13.10 17.08
CA LYS A 180 -12.55 11.83 16.63
C LYS A 180 -12.60 11.81 15.11
N VAL A 181 -11.83 10.93 14.50
CA VAL A 181 -11.70 10.78 13.05
C VAL A 181 -12.53 9.59 12.58
N LEU A 182 -13.54 9.83 11.77
CA LEU A 182 -14.24 8.78 11.03
C LEU A 182 -13.57 8.61 9.68
N HIS A 183 -13.01 7.42 9.43
CA HIS A 183 -12.52 7.06 8.11
C HIS A 183 -13.58 6.26 7.35
N ILE A 184 -14.07 6.83 6.24
CA ILE A 184 -14.98 6.17 5.30
C ILE A 184 -14.12 5.44 4.28
N ALA A 185 -14.26 4.12 4.20
CA ALA A 185 -13.39 3.24 3.44
C ALA A 185 -13.54 3.38 1.92
N ASP A 186 -14.73 3.78 1.46
CA ASP A 186 -15.07 3.87 0.03
C ASP A 186 -16.16 4.91 -0.20
N GLY A 187 -15.90 5.89 -1.04
CA GLY A 187 -16.87 6.94 -1.40
C GLY A 187 -18.16 6.42 -2.09
N LYS A 188 -18.16 5.18 -2.58
CA LYS A 188 -19.37 4.56 -3.14
C LYS A 188 -20.37 4.12 -2.06
N ASN A 189 -19.87 3.75 -0.89
CA ASN A 189 -20.66 3.34 0.25
C ASN A 189 -20.23 4.11 1.51
N LEU A 190 -20.93 5.18 1.84
CA LEU A 190 -20.59 6.06 2.96
C LEU A 190 -20.77 5.40 4.34
N LEU A 191 -21.49 4.27 4.45
CA LEU A 191 -21.63 3.49 5.69
C LEU A 191 -20.52 2.45 5.87
N LYS A 192 -19.57 2.37 4.92
CA LYS A 192 -18.43 1.47 5.03
C LYS A 192 -17.24 2.19 5.64
N VAL A 193 -16.83 1.78 6.84
CA VAL A 193 -15.82 2.49 7.66
C VAL A 193 -14.69 1.57 8.10
N ASP A 194 -13.61 2.15 8.56
CA ASP A 194 -12.48 1.40 9.12
C ASP A 194 -12.36 1.64 10.63
N GLY A 195 -12.23 0.54 11.36
CA GLY A 195 -12.13 0.53 12.81
C GLY A 195 -10.72 0.30 13.32
N THR A 196 -10.62 -0.09 14.59
CA THR A 196 -9.35 -0.30 15.30
C THR A 196 -8.60 -1.54 14.83
N ASN A 197 -7.33 -1.68 15.26
CA ASN A 197 -6.41 -2.77 14.89
C ASN A 197 -6.15 -2.87 13.39
N THR A 198 -6.05 -1.74 12.73
CA THR A 198 -5.78 -1.59 11.29
C THR A 198 -4.68 -0.56 11.06
N ILE A 199 -4.05 -0.57 9.88
CA ILE A 199 -3.10 0.47 9.50
C ILE A 199 -3.76 1.87 9.48
N ILE A 200 -5.08 1.91 9.23
CA ILE A 200 -5.87 3.14 9.25
C ILE A 200 -5.95 3.69 10.68
N ASP A 201 -6.26 2.84 11.64
CA ASP A 201 -6.25 3.20 13.06
C ASP A 201 -4.86 3.69 13.50
N GLU A 202 -3.80 3.01 13.03
CA GLU A 202 -2.43 3.37 13.38
C GLU A 202 -2.06 4.77 12.87
N TRP A 203 -2.29 5.10 11.58
CA TRP A 203 -1.94 6.43 11.08
C TRP A 203 -2.85 7.53 11.65
N ILE A 204 -4.13 7.25 11.99
CA ILE A 204 -4.99 8.20 12.70
C ILE A 204 -4.37 8.55 14.06
N ARG A 205 -3.94 7.53 14.83
CA ARG A 205 -3.33 7.74 16.15
C ARG A 205 -1.99 8.46 16.07
N VAL A 206 -1.13 8.06 15.12
CA VAL A 206 0.15 8.72 14.84
C VAL A 206 -0.07 10.19 14.50
N ALA A 207 -1.05 10.49 13.66
CA ALA A 207 -1.41 11.86 13.27
C ALA A 207 -2.04 12.70 14.40
N GLY A 208 -2.20 12.14 15.60
CA GLY A 208 -2.77 12.83 16.77
C GLY A 208 -4.30 12.83 16.81
N GLY A 209 -4.96 11.97 16.06
CA GLY A 209 -6.39 11.72 16.11
C GLY A 209 -6.76 10.55 17.02
N GLN A 210 -8.06 10.30 17.13
CA GLN A 210 -8.67 9.11 17.74
C GLN A 210 -9.60 8.49 16.72
N ASN A 211 -9.46 7.18 16.44
CA ASN A 211 -10.40 6.50 15.56
C ASN A 211 -11.80 6.55 16.17
N ALA A 212 -12.78 7.06 15.43
CA ALA A 212 -14.15 7.21 15.88
C ALA A 212 -14.90 5.86 15.99
N VAL A 213 -14.41 4.83 15.29
CA VAL A 213 -14.99 3.47 15.28
C VAL A 213 -14.17 2.57 16.18
N SER A 214 -14.71 2.17 17.32
CA SER A 214 -14.02 1.31 18.31
C SER A 214 -14.00 -0.18 17.94
N LYS A 215 -14.87 -0.63 17.03
CA LYS A 215 -14.88 -2.01 16.54
C LYS A 215 -13.63 -2.29 15.71
N ALA A 216 -13.01 -3.44 15.93
CA ALA A 216 -11.83 -3.85 15.17
C ALA A 216 -12.18 -4.32 13.75
N GLY A 217 -11.37 -3.93 12.77
CA GLY A 217 -11.45 -4.41 11.38
C GLY A 217 -11.50 -3.32 10.32
N ASN A 218 -11.29 -3.76 9.09
CA ASN A 218 -11.37 -2.92 7.89
C ASN A 218 -12.73 -3.06 7.21
N MET A 219 -13.17 -2.01 6.54
CA MET A 219 -14.36 -2.02 5.68
C MET A 219 -15.61 -2.56 6.39
N LEU A 220 -15.77 -2.20 7.65
CA LEU A 220 -16.93 -2.55 8.47
C LEU A 220 -18.17 -1.81 7.95
N GLU A 221 -19.28 -2.49 7.88
CA GLU A 221 -20.57 -1.84 7.64
C GLU A 221 -21.19 -1.42 8.97
N ILE A 222 -21.55 -0.15 9.07
CA ILE A 222 -22.27 0.45 10.20
C ILE A 222 -23.54 1.11 9.69
N ASN A 223 -24.49 1.36 10.60
CA ASN A 223 -25.76 1.99 10.23
C ASN A 223 -25.74 3.52 10.49
N ALA A 224 -26.77 4.20 10.01
CA ALA A 224 -26.93 5.64 10.15
C ALA A 224 -26.98 6.10 11.62
N GLU A 225 -27.63 5.33 12.49
CA GLU A 225 -27.75 5.64 13.92
C GLU A 225 -26.39 5.60 14.61
N GLU A 226 -25.52 4.64 14.21
CA GLU A 226 -24.14 4.56 14.71
C GLU A 226 -23.33 5.78 14.29
N ILE A 227 -23.46 6.26 13.05
CA ILE A 227 -22.80 7.50 12.59
C ILE A 227 -23.21 8.70 13.43
N ILE A 228 -24.52 8.86 13.66
CA ILE A 228 -25.05 9.97 14.45
C ILE A 228 -24.57 9.90 15.91
N LYS A 229 -24.53 8.70 16.49
CA LYS A 229 -24.03 8.47 17.87
C LYS A 229 -22.54 8.73 18.00
N ILE A 230 -21.74 8.33 17.02
CA ILE A 230 -20.29 8.58 16.95
C ILE A 230 -20.03 10.08 16.93
N ASN A 231 -20.80 10.83 16.15
CA ASN A 231 -20.65 12.26 15.95
C ASN A 231 -19.18 12.68 15.76
N PRO A 232 -18.54 12.32 14.61
CA PRO A 232 -17.11 12.55 14.37
C PRO A 232 -16.80 14.05 14.27
N ASP A 233 -15.59 14.43 14.70
CA ASP A 233 -15.06 15.80 14.57
C ASP A 233 -14.41 16.04 13.21
N VAL A 234 -13.91 14.97 12.59
CA VAL A 234 -13.29 14.96 11.26
C VAL A 234 -13.76 13.72 10.49
N ILE A 235 -14.03 13.89 9.20
CA ILE A 235 -14.31 12.79 8.27
C ILE A 235 -13.23 12.78 7.19
N ILE A 236 -12.63 11.60 6.96
CA ILE A 236 -11.69 11.36 5.86
C ILE A 236 -12.27 10.25 4.98
N ILE A 237 -12.38 10.50 3.67
CA ILE A 237 -13.03 9.60 2.72
C ILE A 237 -11.96 9.00 1.81
N GLY A 238 -11.74 7.69 1.93
CA GLY A 238 -10.88 6.92 1.03
C GLY A 238 -11.58 6.55 -0.28
N ARG A 239 -10.82 6.21 -1.30
CA ARG A 239 -11.30 5.77 -2.62
C ARG A 239 -12.40 6.67 -3.19
N ALA A 240 -12.21 7.95 -3.08
CA ALA A 240 -13.16 8.97 -3.49
C ALA A 240 -12.46 10.04 -4.34
N LYS A 241 -13.25 10.80 -5.06
CA LYS A 241 -12.81 11.93 -5.88
C LYS A 241 -13.47 13.21 -5.39
N ALA A 242 -12.65 14.20 -5.05
CA ALA A 242 -13.15 15.56 -4.84
C ALA A 242 -13.39 16.24 -6.22
N PRO A 243 -14.39 17.15 -6.35
CA PRO A 243 -15.30 17.62 -5.31
C PRO A 243 -16.61 16.82 -5.18
N GLU A 244 -16.89 15.86 -6.07
CA GLU A 244 -18.19 15.17 -6.15
C GLU A 244 -18.61 14.53 -4.82
N ILE A 245 -17.68 13.78 -4.21
CA ILE A 245 -17.97 13.08 -2.96
C ILE A 245 -18.19 14.04 -1.81
N LEU A 246 -17.50 15.17 -1.79
CA LEU A 246 -17.69 16.20 -0.76
C LEU A 246 -19.10 16.78 -0.86
N LYS A 247 -19.55 17.12 -2.07
CA LYS A 247 -20.93 17.57 -2.29
C LYS A 247 -21.94 16.55 -1.80
N LYS A 248 -21.79 15.28 -2.23
CA LYS A 248 -22.67 14.18 -1.81
C LYS A 248 -22.74 14.06 -0.30
N LEU A 249 -21.62 14.13 0.41
CA LEU A 249 -21.57 13.95 1.87
C LEU A 249 -22.17 15.16 2.60
N TYR A 250 -21.95 16.38 2.13
CA TYR A 250 -22.55 17.58 2.73
C TYR A 250 -24.07 17.64 2.55
N GLU A 251 -24.61 17.02 1.51
CA GLU A 251 -26.05 16.92 1.24
C GLU A 251 -26.72 15.70 1.92
N ASP A 252 -25.92 14.77 2.46
CA ASP A 252 -26.41 13.53 3.08
C ASP A 252 -26.97 13.80 4.49
N GLN A 253 -28.24 13.43 4.70
CA GLN A 253 -28.98 13.69 5.96
C GLN A 253 -28.36 13.01 7.18
N VAL A 254 -27.69 11.84 7.00
CA VAL A 254 -27.03 11.12 8.08
C VAL A 254 -25.84 11.92 8.62
N TYR A 255 -25.11 12.58 7.73
CA TYR A 255 -23.88 13.31 8.06
C TYR A 255 -24.12 14.78 8.42
N ALA A 256 -25.17 15.40 7.91
CA ALA A 256 -25.45 16.84 8.06
C ALA A 256 -25.44 17.33 9.53
N GLY A 257 -25.85 16.46 10.46
CA GLY A 257 -25.86 16.75 11.90
C GLY A 257 -24.52 16.60 12.61
N THR A 258 -23.48 16.02 11.97
CA THR A 258 -22.20 15.71 12.61
C THR A 258 -21.33 16.96 12.82
N ASN A 259 -20.45 16.92 13.83
CA ASN A 259 -19.49 17.98 14.07
C ASN A 259 -18.59 18.24 12.85
N ALA A 260 -18.17 17.18 12.18
CA ALA A 260 -17.30 17.26 10.98
C ALA A 260 -17.95 18.09 9.87
N VAL A 261 -19.22 17.84 9.56
CA VAL A 261 -19.95 18.57 8.50
C VAL A 261 -20.21 20.02 8.92
N LYS A 262 -20.72 20.26 10.14
CA LYS A 262 -20.97 21.61 10.67
C LYS A 262 -19.72 22.49 10.68
N ASN A 263 -18.55 21.88 10.99
CA ASN A 263 -17.27 22.58 11.07
C ASN A 263 -16.47 22.54 9.75
N LYS A 264 -17.04 21.99 8.66
CA LYS A 264 -16.39 21.82 7.34
C LYS A 264 -15.07 21.05 7.39
N LYS A 265 -14.98 20.07 8.29
CA LYS A 265 -13.81 19.18 8.47
C LYS A 265 -14.04 17.83 7.79
N VAL A 266 -14.34 17.87 6.50
CA VAL A 266 -14.51 16.68 5.64
C VAL A 266 -13.46 16.74 4.54
N TYR A 267 -12.68 15.68 4.42
CA TYR A 267 -11.54 15.61 3.51
C TYR A 267 -11.60 14.35 2.65
N VAL A 268 -11.08 14.44 1.43
CA VAL A 268 -10.81 13.27 0.58
C VAL A 268 -9.37 12.85 0.82
N ASN A 269 -9.16 11.56 1.03
CA ASN A 269 -7.82 11.02 1.19
C ASN A 269 -7.06 11.05 -0.14
N PRO A 270 -5.79 11.48 -0.18
CA PRO A 270 -4.99 11.43 -1.37
C PRO A 270 -4.86 10.03 -1.95
N ALA A 271 -4.78 9.94 -3.27
CA ALA A 271 -4.61 8.69 -3.99
C ALA A 271 -3.73 8.89 -5.22
N GLY A 272 -2.66 8.12 -5.30
CA GLY A 272 -1.72 8.13 -6.42
C GLY A 272 -1.55 6.74 -7.02
N VAL A 273 -0.31 6.28 -7.12
CA VAL A 273 0.03 4.92 -7.56
C VAL A 273 -0.66 3.87 -6.69
N PHE A 274 -0.87 4.23 -5.43
CA PHE A 274 -1.74 3.51 -4.50
C PHE A 274 -2.51 4.49 -3.62
N SER A 275 -3.61 4.05 -2.97
CA SER A 275 -4.33 4.88 -1.99
C SER A 275 -3.47 5.06 -0.75
N TRP A 276 -3.21 6.31 -0.33
CA TRP A 276 -2.28 6.62 0.75
C TRP A 276 -2.73 6.05 2.11
N ASP A 277 -4.04 6.00 2.34
CA ASP A 277 -4.68 5.49 3.55
C ASP A 277 -4.55 3.97 3.74
N ARG A 278 -4.06 3.25 2.73
CA ARG A 278 -4.01 1.79 2.70
C ARG A 278 -2.58 1.24 2.83
N TYR A 279 -2.40 0.00 2.44
CA TYR A 279 -1.20 -0.82 2.65
C TYR A 279 -0.08 -0.57 1.64
N GLY A 280 0.13 0.68 1.21
CA GLY A 280 1.12 1.04 0.20
C GLY A 280 2.30 1.86 0.74
N ALA A 281 3.35 2.00 -0.06
CA ALA A 281 4.53 2.80 0.28
C ALA A 281 4.20 4.29 0.47
N GLU A 282 3.16 4.81 -0.23
CA GLU A 282 2.67 6.18 -0.06
C GLU A 282 2.06 6.43 1.34
N GLY A 283 1.89 5.36 2.17
CA GLY A 283 1.61 5.49 3.60
C GLY A 283 2.61 6.38 4.35
N ALA A 284 3.85 6.48 3.85
CA ALA A 284 4.85 7.42 4.38
C ALA A 284 4.44 8.89 4.22
N LEU A 285 3.68 9.23 3.16
CA LEU A 285 3.10 10.55 2.93
C LEU A 285 1.79 10.73 3.71
N GLN A 286 1.00 9.66 3.86
CA GLN A 286 -0.26 9.66 4.62
C GLN A 286 -0.07 10.21 6.02
N ILE A 287 0.99 9.81 6.71
CA ILE A 287 1.29 10.25 8.08
C ILE A 287 1.46 11.77 8.15
N LEU A 288 2.20 12.36 7.21
CA LEU A 288 2.42 13.82 7.14
C LEU A 288 1.13 14.56 6.77
N TRP A 289 0.42 14.06 5.75
CA TRP A 289 -0.83 14.65 5.28
C TRP A 289 -1.90 14.63 6.37
N ALA A 290 -2.09 13.50 7.03
CA ALA A 290 -3.08 13.34 8.09
C ALA A 290 -2.75 14.25 9.29
N ALA A 291 -1.49 14.29 9.72
CA ALA A 291 -1.05 15.16 10.82
C ALA A 291 -1.30 16.64 10.50
N LYS A 292 -0.98 17.09 9.28
CA LYS A 292 -1.26 18.45 8.84
C LYS A 292 -2.76 18.75 8.72
N THR A 293 -3.55 17.78 8.27
CA THR A 293 -5.00 17.90 8.15
C THR A 293 -5.68 18.00 9.52
N LEU A 294 -5.26 17.18 10.49
CA LEU A 294 -5.83 17.18 11.83
C LEU A 294 -5.35 18.36 12.69
N HIS A 295 -4.09 18.78 12.55
CA HIS A 295 -3.44 19.79 13.36
C HIS A 295 -2.64 20.80 12.50
N PRO A 296 -3.31 21.61 11.63
CA PRO A 296 -2.64 22.48 10.68
C PRO A 296 -1.66 23.46 11.35
N GLU A 297 -1.99 23.94 12.56
CA GLU A 297 -1.16 24.89 13.30
C GLU A 297 0.18 24.29 13.76
N LEU A 298 0.19 22.97 14.10
CA LEU A 298 1.40 22.28 14.51
C LEU A 298 2.31 21.89 13.34
N PHE A 299 1.73 21.80 12.12
CA PHE A 299 2.41 21.32 10.91
C PHE A 299 2.49 22.35 9.79
N LYS A 300 2.62 23.65 10.14
CA LYS A 300 2.82 24.75 9.16
C LYS A 300 4.07 24.54 8.31
N ASP A 301 5.08 23.92 8.89
CA ASP A 301 6.36 23.58 8.27
C ASP A 301 6.30 22.42 7.28
N VAL A 302 5.17 21.72 7.16
CA VAL A 302 4.99 20.61 6.21
C VAL A 302 4.40 21.17 4.91
N ASP A 303 5.16 21.09 3.83
CA ASP A 303 4.68 21.27 2.47
C ASP A 303 4.40 19.88 1.86
N ILE A 304 3.13 19.47 1.89
CA ILE A 304 2.73 18.13 1.42
C ILE A 304 2.90 17.97 -0.10
N ALA A 305 2.81 19.05 -0.86
CA ALA A 305 3.04 19.02 -2.30
C ALA A 305 4.52 18.76 -2.61
N ALA A 306 5.42 19.47 -1.94
CA ALA A 306 6.86 19.25 -2.07
C ALA A 306 7.28 17.85 -1.60
N GLU A 307 6.71 17.35 -0.49
CA GLU A 307 6.97 15.97 -0.01
C GLU A 307 6.47 14.92 -1.01
N THR A 308 5.30 15.14 -1.63
CA THR A 308 4.76 14.26 -2.68
C THR A 308 5.70 14.21 -3.89
N LYS A 309 6.11 15.38 -4.39
CA LYS A 309 7.04 15.48 -5.52
C LYS A 309 8.36 14.76 -5.24
N LYS A 310 8.92 14.99 -4.05
CA LYS A 310 10.16 14.34 -3.60
C LYS A 310 10.01 12.83 -3.55
N PHE A 311 8.92 12.32 -2.94
CA PHE A 311 8.66 10.89 -2.81
C PHE A 311 8.58 10.20 -4.17
N TYR A 312 7.81 10.74 -5.10
CA TYR A 312 7.65 10.17 -6.44
C TYR A 312 8.96 10.15 -7.21
N LYS A 313 9.71 11.24 -7.18
CA LYS A 313 11.01 11.33 -7.84
C LYS A 313 12.00 10.32 -7.26
N GLU A 314 12.06 10.19 -5.94
CA GLU A 314 13.04 9.39 -5.23
C GLU A 314 12.72 7.89 -5.23
N PHE A 315 11.44 7.53 -5.07
CA PHE A 315 11.02 6.14 -4.87
C PHE A 315 10.23 5.54 -6.03
N LEU A 316 9.59 6.35 -6.85
CA LEU A 316 8.84 5.87 -8.01
C LEU A 316 9.49 6.28 -9.34
N HIS A 317 10.63 6.98 -9.30
CA HIS A 317 11.39 7.45 -10.45
C HIS A 317 10.55 8.26 -11.45
N TYR A 318 9.57 9.00 -10.92
CA TYR A 318 8.63 9.80 -11.70
C TYR A 318 8.63 11.25 -11.22
N ASP A 319 8.82 12.20 -12.15
CA ASP A 319 8.87 13.64 -11.84
C ASP A 319 7.48 14.26 -12.04
N LEU A 320 6.70 14.34 -10.96
CA LEU A 320 5.36 14.90 -10.97
C LEU A 320 5.37 16.40 -11.31
N SER A 321 4.48 16.81 -12.20
CA SER A 321 4.11 18.22 -12.36
C SER A 321 3.26 18.70 -11.17
N ASP A 322 3.21 20.01 -10.94
CA ASP A 322 2.40 20.60 -9.88
C ASP A 322 0.89 20.32 -10.07
N LYS A 323 0.46 20.19 -11.33
CA LYS A 323 -0.91 19.83 -11.69
C LYS A 323 -1.25 18.39 -11.27
N GLU A 324 -0.36 17.43 -11.53
CA GLU A 324 -0.50 16.03 -11.13
C GLU A 324 -0.50 15.88 -9.61
N ILE A 325 0.35 16.64 -8.91
CA ILE A 325 0.32 16.69 -7.44
C ILE A 325 -1.05 17.12 -6.95
N GLY A 326 -1.63 18.18 -7.55
CA GLY A 326 -2.98 18.63 -7.23
C GLY A 326 -4.03 17.54 -7.45
N TYR A 327 -3.91 16.74 -8.49
CA TYR A 327 -4.81 15.61 -8.76
C TYR A 327 -4.69 14.51 -7.69
N ILE A 328 -3.48 14.10 -7.36
CA ILE A 328 -3.22 13.11 -6.30
C ILE A 328 -3.83 13.54 -4.97
N LEU A 329 -3.58 14.80 -4.58
CA LEU A 329 -4.06 15.34 -3.30
C LEU A 329 -5.59 15.45 -3.22
N ASN A 330 -6.30 15.44 -4.35
CA ASN A 330 -7.76 15.46 -4.44
C ASN A 330 -8.37 14.10 -4.84
N GLY A 331 -7.58 13.02 -4.86
CA GLY A 331 -8.06 11.68 -5.22
C GLY A 331 -8.46 11.53 -6.70
N LEU A 332 -8.03 12.45 -7.57
CA LEU A 332 -8.32 12.44 -9.00
C LEU A 332 -7.32 11.55 -9.76
N ASP A 333 -7.72 11.09 -10.93
CA ASP A 333 -6.83 10.35 -11.83
C ASP A 333 -5.85 11.30 -12.56
N PRO A 334 -4.87 10.78 -13.34
CA PRO A 334 -3.90 11.62 -14.06
C PRO A 334 -4.52 12.59 -15.09
N GLU A 335 -5.77 12.36 -15.47
CA GLU A 335 -6.51 13.22 -16.38
C GLU A 335 -7.29 14.33 -15.64
N GLY A 336 -7.29 14.29 -14.28
CA GLY A 336 -8.02 15.21 -13.42
C GLY A 336 -9.52 14.90 -13.31
N LYS A 337 -9.86 13.63 -13.46
CA LYS A 337 -11.24 13.12 -13.39
C LYS A 337 -11.47 12.26 -12.16
#